data_d1fe328825ae14ce7b9bde117e03f94b
#
_entry.id   d1fe328825ae14ce7b9bde117e03f94b
#
_cell.length_a   1.000
_cell.length_b   1.000
_cell.length_c   1.000
_cell.angle_alpha   90.00
_cell.angle_beta   90.00
_cell.angle_gamma   90.00
#
_symmetry.space_group_name_H-M   'P 1'
#
loop_
_entity.id
_entity.type
_entity.pdbx_description
1 polymer ?
#
loop_
_entity_poly.entity_id
_entity_poly.type
_entity_poly.pdbx_seq_one_letter_code
_entity_poly.pdbx_strand_id
1 'polypeptide(L)'
;MKNLKDTTLDMEDLWEDDLRSRYPENKDKGEEDFRDYNDPARDTVREFYRLTHLYQNYDFVLQKKEKYTKLEKRKMSLWEAVEFLNTLVDDSDPDTDLDQTQHLLQTSEAIRADGHPDWFILTGFLHDLGKVLCLFGEPQWAVVGDTFPVGCQFSQSIVYPEFFKENSD
;
A
#
# COMPACT_ATOMS: atom_id res chain seq x y z
N MET A 1 -27.19 -28.05 -26.36
CA MET A 1 -27.00 -27.37 -25.05
C MET A 1 -25.49 -27.31 -24.81
N LYS A 2 -24.84 -26.18 -25.09
CA LYS A 2 -23.44 -25.99 -24.81
C LYS A 2 -23.30 -25.72 -23.31
N ASN A 3 -22.37 -26.41 -22.65
CA ASN A 3 -22.12 -26.38 -21.22
C ASN A 3 -21.62 -24.99 -20.79
N LEU A 4 -22.33 -24.33 -19.88
CA LEU A 4 -21.94 -23.05 -19.24
C LEU A 4 -20.67 -23.15 -18.34
N LYS A 5 -20.04 -24.30 -18.27
CA LYS A 5 -18.83 -24.52 -17.45
C LYS A 5 -17.50 -24.16 -18.14
N ASP A 6 -17.54 -23.90 -19.46
CA ASP A 6 -16.32 -23.67 -20.27
C ASP A 6 -15.95 -22.18 -20.41
N THR A 7 -16.82 -21.27 -19.96
CA THR A 7 -16.59 -19.81 -20.14
C THR A 7 -15.88 -19.12 -18.96
N THR A 8 -15.78 -19.77 -17.81
CA THR A 8 -15.08 -19.18 -16.64
C THR A 8 -13.57 -19.40 -16.68
N LEU A 9 -13.11 -20.54 -17.23
CA LEU A 9 -11.68 -20.82 -17.39
C LEU A 9 -11.01 -19.87 -18.40
N ASP A 10 -11.70 -19.57 -19.51
CA ASP A 10 -11.20 -18.64 -20.53
C ASP A 10 -11.00 -17.19 -20.04
N MET A 11 -11.75 -16.73 -19.03
CA MET A 11 -11.60 -15.37 -18.50
C MET A 11 -10.44 -15.24 -17.52
N GLU A 12 -10.19 -16.26 -16.70
CA GLU A 12 -9.03 -16.29 -15.80
C GLU A 12 -7.72 -16.39 -16.60
N ASP A 13 -7.68 -17.26 -17.61
CA ASP A 13 -6.53 -17.40 -18.51
C ASP A 13 -6.24 -16.10 -19.29
N LEU A 14 -7.28 -15.45 -19.82
CA LEU A 14 -7.15 -14.15 -20.50
C LEU A 14 -6.65 -13.03 -19.58
N TRP A 15 -7.09 -13.04 -18.32
CA TRP A 15 -6.63 -12.10 -17.31
C TRP A 15 -5.15 -12.32 -16.95
N GLU A 16 -4.75 -13.57 -16.74
CA GLU A 16 -3.34 -13.91 -16.46
C GLU A 16 -2.42 -13.59 -17.63
N ASP A 17 -2.83 -13.85 -18.87
CA ASP A 17 -2.06 -13.53 -20.08
C ASP A 17 -1.94 -12.00 -20.26
N ASP A 18 -3.00 -11.24 -19.98
CA ASP A 18 -2.97 -9.77 -20.01
C ASP A 18 -2.02 -9.23 -18.93
N LEU A 19 -2.07 -9.76 -17.70
CA LEU A 19 -1.14 -9.40 -16.63
C LEU A 19 0.31 -9.71 -17.00
N ARG A 20 0.60 -10.90 -17.53
CA ARG A 20 1.97 -11.29 -17.94
C ARG A 20 2.49 -10.44 -19.09
N SER A 21 1.61 -10.02 -20.00
CA SER A 21 2.01 -9.14 -21.12
C SER A 21 2.32 -7.71 -20.67
N ARG A 22 1.57 -7.20 -19.70
CA ARG A 22 1.76 -5.84 -19.13
C ARG A 22 2.89 -5.77 -18.12
N TYR A 23 3.05 -6.84 -17.35
CA TYR A 23 4.06 -6.96 -16.29
C TYR A 23 4.94 -8.19 -16.55
N PRO A 24 5.79 -8.17 -17.59
CA PRO A 24 6.69 -9.28 -17.85
C PRO A 24 7.60 -9.49 -16.63
N GLU A 25 7.86 -10.77 -16.30
CA GLU A 25 8.81 -11.09 -15.24
C GLU A 25 10.11 -10.32 -15.45
N ASN A 26 10.56 -9.59 -14.43
CA ASN A 26 11.82 -8.85 -14.43
C ASN A 26 12.99 -9.85 -14.47
N LYS A 27 13.32 -10.34 -15.66
CA LYS A 27 14.42 -11.30 -15.88
C LYS A 27 15.80 -10.71 -15.68
N ASP A 28 15.89 -9.38 -15.57
CA ASP A 28 17.16 -8.64 -15.50
C ASP A 28 17.48 -8.14 -14.07
N LYS A 29 16.64 -8.43 -13.06
CA LYS A 29 16.92 -8.08 -11.66
C LYS A 29 17.47 -9.29 -10.91
N GLY A 30 18.69 -9.17 -10.39
CA GLY A 30 19.27 -10.10 -9.43
C GLY A 30 18.69 -9.91 -8.03
N GLU A 31 18.98 -10.83 -7.11
CA GLU A 31 18.57 -10.69 -5.69
C GLU A 31 19.12 -9.39 -5.06
N GLU A 32 20.28 -8.92 -5.51
CA GLU A 32 20.93 -7.69 -5.08
C GLU A 32 20.19 -6.41 -5.47
N ASP A 33 19.28 -6.48 -6.44
CA ASP A 33 18.46 -5.34 -6.89
C ASP A 33 17.19 -5.16 -6.04
N PHE A 34 16.93 -6.10 -5.12
CA PHE A 34 15.80 -6.01 -4.18
C PHE A 34 16.27 -5.54 -2.82
N ARG A 35 15.36 -4.85 -2.11
CA ARG A 35 15.61 -4.38 -0.75
C ARG A 35 15.87 -5.58 0.19
N ASP A 36 17.03 -5.63 0.85
CA ASP A 36 17.29 -6.59 1.91
C ASP A 36 16.68 -6.10 3.24
N TYR A 37 15.61 -6.72 3.64
CA TYR A 37 14.93 -6.42 4.92
C TYR A 37 15.64 -7.00 6.15
N ASN A 38 16.66 -7.86 5.96
CA ASN A 38 17.45 -8.44 7.06
C ASN A 38 18.69 -7.59 7.39
N ASP A 39 18.96 -6.52 6.65
CA ASP A 39 20.07 -5.61 6.91
C ASP A 39 19.90 -4.95 8.31
N PRO A 40 20.87 -5.11 9.24
CA PRO A 40 20.81 -4.49 10.56
C PRO A 40 20.74 -2.95 10.53
N ALA A 41 21.18 -2.32 9.45
CA ALA A 41 21.04 -0.87 9.26
C ALA A 41 19.57 -0.43 9.19
N ARG A 42 18.63 -1.38 9.04
CA ARG A 42 17.18 -1.16 8.92
C ARG A 42 16.39 -1.55 10.18
N ASP A 43 17.01 -1.57 11.35
CA ASP A 43 16.33 -1.92 12.60
C ASP A 43 15.10 -1.05 12.88
N THR A 44 15.11 0.22 12.49
CA THR A 44 13.96 1.13 12.60
C THR A 44 12.79 0.69 11.72
N VAL A 45 13.08 0.25 10.49
CA VAL A 45 12.09 -0.29 9.55
C VAL A 45 11.52 -1.60 10.09
N ARG A 46 12.37 -2.48 10.64
CA ARG A 46 11.94 -3.74 11.24
C ARG A 46 11.02 -3.52 12.45
N GLU A 47 11.35 -2.57 13.33
CA GLU A 47 10.49 -2.21 14.47
C GLU A 47 9.16 -1.59 13.99
N PHE A 48 9.18 -0.77 12.95
CA PHE A 48 7.98 -0.24 12.32
C PHE A 48 7.04 -1.38 11.86
N TYR A 49 7.55 -2.36 11.11
CA TYR A 49 6.76 -3.53 10.68
C TYR A 49 6.30 -4.40 11.84
N ARG A 50 7.11 -4.53 12.90
CA ARG A 50 6.70 -5.24 14.11
C ARG A 50 5.45 -4.62 14.74
N LEU A 51 5.41 -3.30 14.87
CA LEU A 51 4.26 -2.59 15.41
C LEU A 51 3.03 -2.71 14.48
N THR A 52 3.24 -2.58 13.17
CA THR A 52 2.20 -2.76 12.15
C THR A 52 1.55 -4.14 12.28
N HIS A 53 2.35 -5.21 12.30
CA HIS A 53 1.87 -6.59 12.34
C HIS A 53 1.23 -6.96 13.68
N LEU A 54 1.77 -6.43 14.78
CA LEU A 54 1.26 -6.71 16.12
C LEU A 54 -0.09 -6.04 16.38
N TYR A 55 -0.25 -4.78 15.99
CA TYR A 55 -1.37 -3.94 16.43
C TYR A 55 -2.46 -3.72 15.38
N GLN A 56 -2.19 -3.93 14.09
CA GLN A 56 -3.25 -3.89 13.09
C GLN A 56 -4.01 -5.22 13.08
N ASN A 57 -5.16 -5.22 13.72
CA ASN A 57 -6.11 -6.33 13.81
C ASN A 57 -7.52 -5.85 13.46
N TYR A 58 -8.47 -6.77 13.40
CA TYR A 58 -9.85 -6.48 13.02
C TYR A 58 -10.50 -5.40 13.91
N ASP A 59 -10.33 -5.52 15.23
CA ASP A 59 -10.90 -4.56 16.19
C ASP A 59 -10.30 -3.15 16.03
N PHE A 60 -8.99 -3.07 15.81
CA PHE A 60 -8.31 -1.82 15.51
C PHE A 60 -8.90 -1.14 14.25
N VAL A 61 -9.09 -1.88 13.17
CA VAL A 61 -9.66 -1.37 11.93
C VAL A 61 -11.09 -0.87 12.17
N LEU A 62 -11.92 -1.60 12.92
CA LEU A 62 -13.29 -1.17 13.25
C LEU A 62 -13.29 0.16 14.02
N GLN A 63 -12.43 0.31 15.02
CA GLN A 63 -12.29 1.56 15.78
C GLN A 63 -11.88 2.75 14.89
N LYS A 64 -10.91 2.53 13.97
CA LYS A 64 -10.47 3.56 13.04
C LYS A 64 -11.55 3.93 12.02
N LYS A 65 -12.29 2.95 11.51
CA LYS A 65 -13.46 3.20 10.65
C LYS A 65 -14.49 4.05 11.38
N GLU A 66 -14.89 3.71 12.60
CA GLU A 66 -15.84 4.50 13.37
C GLU A 66 -15.36 5.95 13.59
N LYS A 67 -14.06 6.14 13.87
CA LYS A 67 -13.47 7.46 14.11
C LYS A 67 -13.43 8.33 12.86
N TYR A 68 -13.05 7.76 11.70
CA TYR A 68 -12.70 8.55 10.51
C TYR A 68 -13.79 8.60 9.45
N THR A 69 -14.72 7.64 9.39
CA THR A 69 -15.83 7.68 8.42
C THR A 69 -16.85 8.80 8.69
N LYS A 70 -16.76 9.46 9.85
CA LYS A 70 -17.54 10.67 10.16
C LYS A 70 -17.11 11.89 9.34
N LEU A 71 -15.92 11.86 8.73
CA LEU A 71 -15.35 12.92 7.88
C LEU A 71 -15.32 14.32 8.54
N GLU A 72 -15.11 14.38 9.86
CA GLU A 72 -15.21 15.60 10.66
C GLU A 72 -13.85 16.25 10.98
N LYS A 73 -12.72 15.64 10.56
CA LYS A 73 -11.39 16.08 10.99
C LYS A 73 -10.99 17.43 10.38
N ARG A 74 -11.11 17.56 9.07
CA ARG A 74 -10.77 18.79 8.35
C ARG A 74 -11.46 18.81 6.99
N LYS A 75 -11.88 20.00 6.56
CA LYS A 75 -12.33 20.24 5.18
C LYS A 75 -11.23 21.02 4.46
N MET A 76 -10.78 20.53 3.34
CA MET A 76 -9.74 21.14 2.53
C MET A 76 -9.95 20.78 1.06
N SER A 77 -9.41 21.59 0.15
CA SER A 77 -9.31 21.24 -1.26
C SER A 77 -8.27 20.12 -1.46
N LEU A 78 -8.28 19.52 -2.64
CA LEU A 78 -7.30 18.50 -3.00
C LEU A 78 -5.86 19.02 -2.87
N TRP A 79 -5.58 20.20 -3.40
CA TRP A 79 -4.23 20.79 -3.34
C TRP A 79 -3.79 21.09 -1.92
N GLU A 80 -4.66 21.64 -1.09
CA GLU A 80 -4.37 21.84 0.35
C GLU A 80 -4.10 20.50 1.05
N ALA A 81 -4.76 19.42 0.65
CA ALA A 81 -4.50 18.09 1.20
C ALA A 81 -3.13 17.55 0.79
N VAL A 82 -2.72 17.73 -0.47
CA VAL A 82 -1.39 17.36 -0.97
C VAL A 82 -0.29 18.18 -0.30
N GLU A 83 -0.45 19.51 -0.21
CA GLU A 83 0.49 20.39 0.48
C GLU A 83 0.62 20.02 1.98
N PHE A 84 -0.51 19.69 2.62
CA PHE A 84 -0.51 19.25 4.01
C PHE A 84 0.20 17.90 4.16
N LEU A 85 -0.10 16.94 3.28
CA LEU A 85 0.59 15.64 3.26
C LEU A 85 2.09 15.79 3.08
N ASN A 86 2.54 16.75 2.28
CA ASN A 86 3.96 16.98 2.00
C ASN A 86 4.78 17.40 3.23
N THR A 87 4.12 17.72 4.34
CA THR A 87 4.77 17.97 5.64
C THR A 87 5.13 16.68 6.41
N LEU A 88 4.64 15.52 5.94
CA LEU A 88 4.91 14.21 6.55
C LEU A 88 6.25 13.66 6.05
N VAL A 89 7.10 13.23 6.99
CA VAL A 89 8.24 12.36 6.71
C VAL A 89 7.82 10.92 6.96
N ASP A 90 7.98 10.07 5.95
CA ASP A 90 7.54 8.66 5.99
C ASP A 90 8.64 7.78 6.60
N ASP A 91 8.42 7.28 7.82
CA ASP A 91 9.38 6.43 8.53
C ASP A 91 9.48 5.00 7.94
N SER A 92 8.54 4.59 7.09
CA SER A 92 8.56 3.28 6.44
C SER A 92 9.50 3.22 5.25
N ASP A 93 9.86 4.38 4.67
CA ASP A 93 10.76 4.48 3.53
C ASP A 93 11.82 5.59 3.72
N PRO A 94 12.74 5.41 4.69
CA PRO A 94 13.74 6.42 5.03
C PRO A 94 14.82 6.61 3.94
N ASP A 95 14.87 5.73 2.95
CA ASP A 95 15.90 5.74 1.89
C ASP A 95 15.54 6.68 0.73
N THR A 96 14.35 7.27 0.72
CA THR A 96 13.91 8.17 -0.36
C THR A 96 13.97 9.62 0.08
N ASP A 97 14.73 10.44 -0.65
CA ASP A 97 14.76 11.91 -0.51
C ASP A 97 13.55 12.57 -1.21
N LEU A 98 12.58 11.75 -1.71
CA LEU A 98 11.42 12.24 -2.43
C LEU A 98 10.36 12.73 -1.46
N ASP A 99 9.83 13.92 -1.73
CA ASP A 99 8.66 14.40 -1.02
C ASP A 99 7.39 13.65 -1.43
N GLN A 100 6.34 13.73 -0.61
CA GLN A 100 5.09 13.01 -0.86
C GLN A 100 4.44 13.42 -2.20
N THR A 101 4.54 14.70 -2.57
CA THR A 101 4.02 15.20 -3.86
C THR A 101 4.74 14.56 -5.04
N GLN A 102 6.05 14.43 -4.97
CA GLN A 102 6.84 13.78 -6.04
C GLN A 102 6.45 12.30 -6.18
N HIS A 103 6.26 11.59 -5.08
CA HIS A 103 5.80 10.21 -5.09
C HIS A 103 4.41 10.07 -5.77
N LEU A 104 3.46 10.93 -5.41
CA LEU A 104 2.13 10.95 -6.03
C LEU A 104 2.19 11.22 -7.54
N LEU A 105 3.04 12.16 -7.96
CA LEU A 105 3.25 12.48 -9.38
C LEU A 105 3.92 11.34 -10.13
N GLN A 106 4.95 10.71 -9.58
CA GLN A 106 5.61 9.56 -10.21
C GLN A 106 4.63 8.43 -10.47
N THR A 107 3.80 8.07 -9.48
CA THR A 107 2.80 7.02 -9.61
C THR A 107 1.77 7.37 -10.69
N SER A 108 1.24 8.58 -10.69
CA SER A 108 0.24 9.01 -11.68
C SER A 108 0.81 9.08 -13.09
N GLU A 109 2.06 9.51 -13.27
CA GLU A 109 2.70 9.58 -14.60
C GLU A 109 3.10 8.18 -15.11
N ALA A 110 3.46 7.24 -14.24
CA ALA A 110 3.66 5.84 -14.64
C ALA A 110 2.35 5.25 -15.17
N ILE A 111 1.24 5.42 -14.45
CA ILE A 111 -0.10 5.00 -14.90
C ILE A 111 -0.49 5.65 -16.23
N ARG A 112 -0.16 6.92 -16.44
CA ARG A 112 -0.38 7.64 -17.71
C ARG A 112 0.45 7.04 -18.84
N ALA A 113 1.72 6.75 -18.58
CA ALA A 113 2.64 6.17 -19.56
C ALA A 113 2.17 4.78 -20.03
N ASP A 114 1.53 4.00 -19.15
CA ASP A 114 0.91 2.71 -19.45
C ASP A 114 -0.40 2.84 -20.24
N GLY A 115 -0.86 4.08 -20.53
CA GLY A 115 -2.03 4.34 -21.37
C GLY A 115 -3.38 4.15 -20.66
N HIS A 116 -3.41 4.19 -19.34
CA HIS A 116 -4.64 4.07 -18.56
C HIS A 116 -5.51 5.34 -18.62
N PRO A 117 -6.83 5.22 -18.38
CA PRO A 117 -7.76 6.36 -18.43
C PRO A 117 -7.54 7.35 -17.28
N ASP A 118 -7.97 8.61 -17.48
CA ASP A 118 -7.76 9.73 -16.57
C ASP A 118 -8.20 9.44 -15.11
N TRP A 119 -9.30 8.72 -14.93
CA TRP A 119 -9.76 8.38 -13.58
C TRP A 119 -8.76 7.48 -12.84
N PHE A 120 -8.04 6.60 -13.54
CA PHE A 120 -7.02 5.74 -12.93
C PHE A 120 -5.74 6.51 -12.64
N ILE A 121 -5.36 7.45 -13.54
CA ILE A 121 -4.26 8.39 -13.29
C ILE A 121 -4.56 9.22 -12.03
N LEU A 122 -5.78 9.73 -11.90
CA LEU A 122 -6.21 10.44 -10.69
C LEU A 122 -6.17 9.54 -9.44
N THR A 123 -6.56 8.27 -9.57
CA THR A 123 -6.44 7.31 -8.45
C THR A 123 -4.99 7.18 -7.99
N GLY A 124 -4.04 7.06 -8.92
CA GLY A 124 -2.61 7.05 -8.61
C GLY A 124 -2.15 8.31 -7.88
N PHE A 125 -2.64 9.48 -8.30
CA PHE A 125 -2.33 10.75 -7.62
C PHE A 125 -2.92 10.85 -6.20
N LEU A 126 -4.00 10.14 -5.91
CA LEU A 126 -4.72 10.22 -4.64
C LEU A 126 -4.42 9.06 -3.68
N HIS A 127 -3.72 8.01 -4.14
CA HIS A 127 -3.63 6.74 -3.41
C HIS A 127 -3.10 6.88 -1.98
N ASP A 128 -2.17 7.80 -1.78
CA ASP A 128 -1.49 8.02 -0.51
C ASP A 128 -2.07 9.17 0.35
N LEU A 129 -3.15 9.83 -0.10
CA LEU A 129 -3.76 10.91 0.70
C LEU A 129 -4.20 10.46 2.10
N GLY A 130 -4.46 9.16 2.29
CA GLY A 130 -4.74 8.59 3.61
C GLY A 130 -3.62 8.80 4.63
N LYS A 131 -2.38 9.00 4.21
CA LYS A 131 -1.23 9.29 5.09
C LYS A 131 -1.43 10.57 5.93
N VAL A 132 -2.31 11.49 5.54
CA VAL A 132 -2.68 12.66 6.37
C VAL A 132 -3.22 12.28 7.74
N LEU A 133 -3.66 11.04 7.96
CA LEU A 133 -4.09 10.57 9.28
C LEU A 133 -2.95 10.63 10.32
N CYS A 134 -1.69 10.50 9.89
CA CYS A 134 -0.53 10.70 10.75
C CYS A 134 -0.48 12.13 11.29
N LEU A 135 -0.81 13.11 10.45
CA LEU A 135 -0.86 14.53 10.84
C LEU A 135 -2.06 14.84 11.73
N PHE A 136 -3.01 13.94 11.86
CA PHE A 136 -4.12 13.98 12.83
C PHE A 136 -3.86 13.16 14.09
N GLY A 137 -2.61 12.70 14.28
CA GLY A 137 -2.15 12.04 15.50
C GLY A 137 -2.24 10.51 15.49
N GLU A 138 -2.47 9.89 14.33
CA GLU A 138 -2.29 8.45 14.24
C GLU A 138 -0.79 8.11 14.12
N PRO A 139 -0.33 7.03 14.74
CA PRO A 139 1.06 6.60 14.58
C PRO A 139 1.32 6.12 13.15
N GLN A 140 2.52 6.33 12.65
CA GLN A 140 2.86 5.98 11.26
C GLN A 140 2.66 4.49 10.97
N TRP A 141 3.03 3.59 11.88
CA TRP A 141 2.80 2.15 11.71
C TRP A 141 1.34 1.75 11.45
N ALA A 142 0.38 2.63 11.77
CA ALA A 142 -1.06 2.41 11.54
C ALA A 142 -1.57 2.90 10.19
N VAL A 143 -0.75 3.66 9.44
CA VAL A 143 -1.23 4.44 8.29
C VAL A 143 -0.33 4.29 7.06
N VAL A 144 0.99 4.26 7.23
CA VAL A 144 1.97 4.18 6.13
C VAL A 144 2.59 2.79 6.04
N GLY A 145 3.35 2.54 4.98
CA GLY A 145 3.97 1.26 4.70
C GLY A 145 3.02 0.24 4.06
N ASP A 146 3.49 -0.99 3.92
CA ASP A 146 2.70 -2.07 3.35
C ASP A 146 1.54 -2.44 4.26
N THR A 147 0.41 -2.80 3.66
CA THR A 147 -0.81 -3.19 4.36
C THR A 147 -1.18 -4.64 4.06
N PHE A 148 -2.04 -5.20 4.88
CA PHE A 148 -2.53 -6.57 4.76
C PHE A 148 -3.99 -6.65 5.22
N PRO A 149 -4.77 -7.65 4.76
CA PRO A 149 -6.12 -7.88 5.26
C PRO A 149 -6.09 -8.40 6.70
N VAL A 150 -6.99 -7.89 7.54
CA VAL A 150 -7.18 -8.31 8.93
C VAL A 150 -8.41 -9.21 9.09
N GLY A 151 -8.52 -9.93 10.19
CA GLY A 151 -9.63 -10.86 10.46
C GLY A 151 -9.61 -12.13 9.59
N CYS A 152 -8.46 -12.49 9.05
CA CYS A 152 -8.25 -13.69 8.24
C CYS A 152 -6.82 -14.20 8.43
N GLN A 153 -6.52 -15.40 7.90
CA GLN A 153 -5.17 -15.96 7.97
C GLN A 153 -4.16 -15.07 7.23
N PHE A 154 -3.07 -14.72 7.90
CA PHE A 154 -1.99 -13.94 7.31
C PHE A 154 -1.11 -14.79 6.38
N SER A 155 -0.73 -14.23 5.23
CA SER A 155 0.16 -14.90 4.28
C SER A 155 1.60 -14.95 4.80
N GLN A 156 2.27 -16.07 4.55
CA GLN A 156 3.71 -16.22 4.83
C GLN A 156 4.60 -15.44 3.84
N SER A 157 4.02 -14.89 2.78
CA SER A 157 4.73 -14.04 1.79
C SER A 157 4.80 -12.58 2.22
N ILE A 158 4.14 -12.19 3.32
CA ILE A 158 4.25 -10.84 3.89
C ILE A 158 5.63 -10.71 4.56
N VAL A 159 6.27 -9.56 4.42
CA VAL A 159 7.56 -9.26 5.05
C VAL A 159 7.46 -9.43 6.56
N TYR A 160 8.42 -10.09 7.20
CA TYR A 160 8.47 -10.42 8.63
C TYR A 160 7.21 -11.17 9.15
N PRO A 161 6.83 -12.29 8.55
CA PRO A 161 5.60 -13.01 8.91
C PRO A 161 5.61 -13.52 10.35
N GLU A 162 6.78 -13.64 10.98
CA GLU A 162 6.94 -14.06 12.37
C GLU A 162 6.30 -13.11 13.37
N PHE A 163 6.12 -11.82 13.03
CA PHE A 163 5.52 -10.84 13.92
C PHE A 163 4.01 -11.01 14.09
N PHE A 164 3.35 -11.72 13.17
CA PHE A 164 1.92 -12.03 13.32
C PHE A 164 1.60 -13.02 14.43
N LYS A 165 2.58 -13.72 14.98
CA LYS A 165 2.34 -14.69 16.06
C LYS A 165 1.71 -14.09 17.33
N GLU A 166 1.89 -12.79 17.53
CA GLU A 166 1.36 -12.06 18.68
C GLU A 166 0.15 -11.19 18.30
N ASN A 167 -0.28 -11.19 17.02
CA ASN A 167 -1.51 -10.54 16.59
C ASN A 167 -2.72 -11.30 17.12
N SER A 168 -3.79 -10.61 17.46
CA SER A 168 -5.00 -11.20 18.06
C SER A 168 -5.97 -11.84 17.08
N ASP A 169 -5.77 -11.66 15.74
CA ASP A 169 -6.63 -12.22 14.68
C ASP A 169 -6.29 -13.67 14.31
#